data_86f1080e23de0e2ce0fecdecedece2b9
#
_entry.id   86f1080e23de0e2ce0fecdecedece2b9
#
_cell.length_a   1.000
_cell.length_b   1.000
_cell.length_c   1.000
_cell.angle_alpha   90.00
_cell.angle_beta   90.00
_cell.angle_gamma   90.00
#
_symmetry.space_group_name_H-M   'P 1'
#
loop_
_entity.id
_entity.type
_entity.pdbx_description
1 polymer ?
#
loop_
_entity_poly.entity_id
_entity_poly.type
_entity_poly.pdbx_seq_one_letter_code
_entity_poly.pdbx_strand_id
1 'polypeptide(L)'
;MPGGRISHIEFPADDMERAKRFYRAVAGWEPEPMEGFDDIEFFQTAHEEGGAIGRRGVGTGQVVRAYITVPSLETSLAAVEEHGGSVIEGATELPGMGRFAVVLDSEGSEVALWEDVAPAG
;
A
#
# COMPACT_ATOMS: atom_id res chain seq x y z
N MET A 1 5.18 -6.00 -22.61
CA MET A 1 5.05 -6.38 -21.19
C MET A 1 4.34 -5.30 -20.43
N PRO A 2 3.26 -5.61 -19.71
CA PRO A 2 2.68 -4.62 -18.81
C PRO A 2 3.68 -4.32 -17.69
N GLY A 3 3.58 -3.11 -17.18
CA GLY A 3 4.40 -2.70 -16.06
C GLY A 3 3.90 -3.27 -14.75
N GLY A 4 4.39 -2.71 -13.66
CA GLY A 4 3.98 -3.09 -12.32
C GLY A 4 2.50 -2.88 -12.10
N ARG A 5 1.88 -3.79 -11.35
CA ARG A 5 0.44 -3.75 -11.08
C ARG A 5 0.15 -2.87 -9.87
N ILE A 6 -0.88 -2.05 -9.97
CA ILE A 6 -1.39 -1.35 -8.79
C ILE A 6 -2.21 -2.37 -8.01
N SER A 7 -1.64 -2.87 -6.91
CA SER A 7 -2.22 -4.00 -6.19
C SER A 7 -2.98 -3.63 -4.92
N HIS A 8 -2.81 -2.41 -4.43
CA HIS A 8 -3.36 -2.04 -3.12
C HIS A 8 -3.37 -0.52 -2.99
N ILE A 9 -4.40 0.03 -2.36
CA ILE A 9 -4.47 1.47 -2.09
C ILE A 9 -4.87 1.65 -0.64
N GLU A 10 -4.15 2.49 0.09
CA GLU A 10 -4.45 2.77 1.49
C GLU A 10 -5.01 4.16 1.68
N PHE A 11 -6.07 4.25 2.45
CA PHE A 11 -6.79 5.50 2.73
C PHE A 11 -6.64 5.82 4.21
N PRO A 12 -5.99 6.94 4.55
CA PRO A 12 -5.85 7.33 5.96
C PRO A 12 -7.16 7.90 6.52
N ALA A 13 -7.40 7.66 7.79
CA ALA A 13 -8.60 8.14 8.47
C ALA A 13 -8.25 8.65 9.85
N ASP A 14 -8.82 9.81 10.20
CA ASP A 14 -8.71 10.35 11.55
C ASP A 14 -9.75 9.70 12.47
N ASP A 15 -10.86 9.25 11.89
CA ASP A 15 -11.93 8.56 12.59
C ASP A 15 -12.32 7.34 11.76
N MET A 16 -11.90 6.17 12.20
CA MET A 16 -12.09 4.92 11.46
C MET A 16 -13.57 4.61 11.20
N GLU A 17 -14.42 4.78 12.22
CA GLU A 17 -15.85 4.46 12.06
C GLU A 17 -16.52 5.39 11.06
N ARG A 18 -16.16 6.66 11.10
CA ARG A 18 -16.70 7.65 10.15
C ARG A 18 -16.26 7.33 8.72
N ALA A 19 -14.97 7.00 8.54
CA ALA A 19 -14.45 6.66 7.22
C ALA A 19 -15.10 5.39 6.68
N LYS A 20 -15.27 4.38 7.51
CA LYS A 20 -15.91 3.13 7.09
C LYS A 20 -17.35 3.37 6.66
N ARG A 21 -18.10 4.19 7.39
CA ARG A 21 -19.47 4.53 7.01
C ARG A 21 -19.51 5.24 5.66
N PHE A 22 -18.57 6.17 5.46
CA PHE A 22 -18.49 6.91 4.20
C PHE A 22 -18.26 5.97 3.02
N TYR A 23 -17.24 5.14 3.10
CA TYR A 23 -16.90 4.25 1.97
C TYR A 23 -17.91 3.13 1.77
N ARG A 24 -18.57 2.69 2.83
CA ARG A 24 -19.66 1.73 2.70
C ARG A 24 -20.82 2.35 1.91
N ALA A 25 -21.18 3.57 2.25
CA ALA A 25 -22.31 4.25 1.60
C ALA A 25 -21.99 4.65 0.16
N VAL A 26 -20.77 5.09 -0.09
CA VAL A 26 -20.37 5.65 -1.39
C VAL A 26 -19.93 4.56 -2.37
N ALA A 27 -19.20 3.58 -1.89
CA ALA A 27 -18.55 2.59 -2.75
C ALA A 27 -18.94 1.15 -2.44
N GLY A 28 -19.70 0.90 -1.40
CA GLY A 28 -20.08 -0.46 -1.04
C GLY A 28 -18.95 -1.30 -0.46
N TRP A 29 -17.89 -0.66 -0.01
CA TRP A 29 -16.76 -1.39 0.58
C TRP A 29 -17.10 -1.88 1.99
N GLU A 30 -16.59 -3.06 2.35
CA GLU A 30 -16.81 -3.69 3.65
C GLU A 30 -15.46 -3.96 4.32
N PRO A 31 -14.82 -2.93 4.90
CA PRO A 31 -13.53 -3.13 5.56
C PRO A 31 -13.67 -4.05 6.77
N GLU A 32 -12.70 -4.94 6.93
CA GLU A 32 -12.65 -5.87 8.04
C GLU A 32 -11.26 -5.93 8.64
N PRO A 33 -11.16 -6.12 9.96
CA PRO A 33 -9.86 -6.27 10.59
C PRO A 33 -9.20 -7.57 10.16
N MET A 34 -7.87 -7.58 10.22
CA MET A 34 -7.08 -8.76 9.93
C MET A 34 -6.16 -9.01 11.11
N GLU A 35 -6.07 -10.28 11.52
CA GLU A 35 -5.19 -10.67 12.62
C GLU A 35 -3.74 -10.27 12.32
N GLY A 36 -3.09 -9.69 13.31
CA GLY A 36 -1.70 -9.23 13.17
C GLY A 36 -1.58 -7.78 12.71
N PHE A 37 -2.69 -7.11 12.40
CA PHE A 37 -2.68 -5.72 11.95
C PHE A 37 -3.61 -4.89 12.83
N ASP A 38 -3.04 -3.91 13.52
CA ASP A 38 -3.80 -2.98 14.35
C ASP A 38 -3.99 -1.67 13.61
N ASP A 39 -5.07 -0.96 13.91
CA ASP A 39 -5.36 0.36 13.37
C ASP A 39 -5.49 0.42 11.84
N ILE A 40 -5.77 -0.73 11.21
CA ILE A 40 -5.99 -0.79 9.77
C ILE A 40 -6.98 -1.93 9.49
N GLU A 41 -7.91 -1.69 8.56
CA GLU A 41 -8.88 -2.71 8.14
C GLU A 41 -8.87 -2.80 6.63
N PHE A 42 -9.01 -4.00 6.12
CA PHE A 42 -8.82 -4.32 4.71
C PHE A 42 -10.13 -4.59 4.02
N PHE A 43 -10.23 -4.21 2.76
CA PHE A 43 -11.39 -4.52 1.92
C PHE A 43 -10.93 -5.04 0.57
N GLN A 44 -11.79 -5.81 -0.06
CA GLN A 44 -11.55 -6.29 -1.41
C GLN A 44 -12.62 -5.75 -2.33
N THR A 45 -12.23 -5.50 -3.56
CA THR A 45 -13.16 -5.15 -4.62
C THR A 45 -13.30 -6.37 -5.53
N ALA A 46 -14.04 -6.25 -6.62
CA ALA A 46 -14.08 -7.31 -7.61
C ALA A 46 -12.69 -7.51 -8.22
N HIS A 47 -12.37 -8.69 -8.67
CA HIS A 47 -11.12 -8.98 -9.41
C HIS A 47 -9.84 -9.00 -8.57
N GLU A 48 -9.94 -9.40 -7.33
CA GLU A 48 -8.77 -9.58 -6.46
C GLU A 48 -7.97 -8.31 -6.18
N GLU A 49 -8.62 -7.18 -6.35
CA GLU A 49 -8.03 -5.89 -6.00
C GLU A 49 -8.60 -5.45 -4.67
N GLY A 50 -7.91 -4.57 -4.00
CA GLY A 50 -8.41 -4.08 -2.73
C GLY A 50 -7.57 -2.98 -2.17
N GLY A 51 -7.79 -2.74 -0.89
CA GLY A 51 -7.07 -1.71 -0.19
C GLY A 51 -7.36 -1.79 1.29
N ALA A 52 -7.10 -0.68 1.95
CA ALA A 52 -7.28 -0.60 3.39
C ALA A 52 -7.67 0.80 3.80
N ILE A 53 -8.34 0.89 4.94
CA ILE A 53 -8.58 2.15 5.63
C ILE A 53 -7.84 2.01 6.95
N GLY A 54 -6.97 2.94 7.26
CA GLY A 54 -6.17 2.87 8.47
C GLY A 54 -6.07 4.20 9.18
N ARG A 55 -5.80 4.14 10.48
CA ARG A 55 -5.64 5.35 11.29
C ARG A 55 -4.44 6.14 10.79
N ARG A 56 -4.68 7.41 10.47
CA ARG A 56 -3.66 8.29 9.87
C ARG A 56 -2.41 8.36 10.74
N GLY A 57 -1.26 8.08 10.13
CA GLY A 57 0.02 8.14 10.81
C GLY A 57 0.30 6.97 11.75
N VAL A 58 -0.60 6.01 11.83
CA VAL A 58 -0.44 4.83 12.69
C VAL A 58 -0.60 3.57 11.85
N GLY A 59 -1.79 3.30 11.33
CA GLY A 59 -2.05 2.15 10.45
C GLY A 59 -1.73 2.43 8.99
N THR A 60 -1.74 3.70 8.62
CA THR A 60 -1.39 4.16 7.26
C THR A 60 -0.48 5.36 7.38
N GLY A 61 -0.02 5.88 6.25
CA GLY A 61 0.70 7.15 6.19
C GLY A 61 -0.25 8.33 6.31
N GLN A 62 0.23 9.50 5.88
CA GLN A 62 -0.52 10.76 6.02
C GLN A 62 -1.47 11.01 4.84
N VAL A 63 -1.20 10.39 3.70
CA VAL A 63 -1.94 10.63 2.46
C VAL A 63 -2.38 9.30 1.86
N VAL A 64 -3.31 9.36 0.92
CA VAL A 64 -3.71 8.18 0.14
C VAL A 64 -2.46 7.66 -0.57
N ARG A 65 -2.23 6.35 -0.49
CA ARG A 65 -1.00 5.75 -1.02
C ARG A 65 -1.35 4.55 -1.89
N ALA A 66 -0.87 4.58 -3.15
CA ALA A 66 -0.97 3.43 -4.04
C ALA A 66 0.25 2.54 -3.85
N TYR A 67 0.05 1.23 -3.91
CA TYR A 67 1.12 0.23 -3.85
C TYR A 67 1.27 -0.38 -5.24
N ILE A 68 2.48 -0.35 -5.75
CA ILE A 68 2.82 -0.88 -7.07
C ILE A 68 3.66 -2.14 -6.86
N THR A 69 3.19 -3.27 -7.36
CA THR A 69 3.94 -4.53 -7.27
C THR A 69 5.05 -4.53 -8.31
N VAL A 70 6.26 -4.78 -7.87
CA VAL A 70 7.44 -4.82 -8.73
C VAL A 70 8.17 -6.16 -8.57
N PRO A 71 8.92 -6.61 -9.59
CA PRO A 71 9.63 -7.89 -9.51
C PRO A 71 10.81 -7.87 -8.54
N SER A 72 11.48 -6.73 -8.40
CA SER A 72 12.65 -6.60 -7.52
C SER A 72 12.64 -5.25 -6.86
N LEU A 73 12.49 -5.27 -5.54
CA LEU A 73 12.44 -4.03 -4.77
C LEU A 73 13.79 -3.31 -4.85
N GLU A 74 14.91 -4.04 -4.78
CA GLU A 74 16.23 -3.45 -4.88
C GLU A 74 16.44 -2.72 -6.21
N THR A 75 16.06 -3.35 -7.32
CA THR A 75 16.18 -2.74 -8.63
C THR A 75 15.30 -1.50 -8.75
N SER A 76 14.08 -1.59 -8.24
CA SER A 76 13.16 -0.44 -8.31
C SER A 76 13.63 0.71 -7.44
N LEU A 77 14.16 0.45 -6.25
CA LEU A 77 14.67 1.50 -5.38
C LEU A 77 15.87 2.21 -6.01
N ALA A 78 16.75 1.47 -6.68
CA ALA A 78 17.86 2.08 -7.41
C ALA A 78 17.34 2.99 -8.52
N ALA A 79 16.30 2.55 -9.23
CA ALA A 79 15.70 3.35 -10.30
C ALA A 79 15.03 4.63 -9.75
N VAL A 80 14.41 4.56 -8.56
CA VAL A 80 13.84 5.74 -7.91
C VAL A 80 14.90 6.83 -7.76
N GLU A 81 16.04 6.48 -7.19
CA GLU A 81 17.12 7.44 -6.98
C GLU A 81 17.68 7.97 -8.29
N GLU A 82 17.83 7.09 -9.27
CA GLU A 82 18.39 7.45 -10.57
C GLU A 82 17.49 8.39 -11.36
N HIS A 83 16.18 8.29 -11.18
CA HIS A 83 15.21 9.04 -11.98
C HIS A 83 14.50 10.17 -11.22
N GLY A 84 15.13 10.67 -10.19
CA GLY A 84 14.68 11.92 -9.56
C GLY A 84 13.71 11.77 -8.41
N GLY A 85 13.45 10.55 -7.97
CA GLY A 85 12.67 10.31 -6.77
C GLY A 85 13.55 10.19 -5.53
N SER A 86 12.95 9.84 -4.41
CA SER A 86 13.70 9.62 -3.17
C SER A 86 13.03 8.54 -2.33
N VAL A 87 13.83 7.83 -1.57
CA VAL A 87 13.32 6.78 -0.68
C VAL A 87 13.00 7.40 0.67
N ILE A 88 11.73 7.28 1.10
CA ILE A 88 11.30 7.76 2.42
C ILE A 88 11.50 6.67 3.47
N GLU A 89 11.11 5.46 3.12
CA GLU A 89 11.22 4.32 4.01
C GLU A 89 11.77 3.16 3.20
N GLY A 90 12.92 2.64 3.61
CA GLY A 90 13.56 1.52 2.91
C GLY A 90 12.80 0.22 3.06
N ALA A 91 13.30 -0.83 2.45
CA ALA A 91 12.62 -2.12 2.41
C ALA A 91 12.27 -2.62 3.81
N THR A 92 11.00 -2.93 4.00
CA THR A 92 10.46 -3.46 5.24
C THR A 92 9.77 -4.79 4.93
N GLU A 93 10.14 -5.82 5.65
CA GLU A 93 9.57 -7.15 5.42
C GLU A 93 8.29 -7.35 6.24
N LEU A 94 7.26 -7.88 5.57
CA LEU A 94 6.08 -8.41 6.25
C LEU A 94 6.17 -9.93 6.13
N PRO A 95 6.55 -10.63 7.19
CA PRO A 95 6.84 -12.07 7.11
C PRO A 95 5.70 -12.87 6.49
N GLY A 96 6.04 -13.74 5.53
CA GLY A 96 5.07 -14.57 4.85
C GLY A 96 4.27 -13.88 3.77
N MET A 97 4.40 -12.55 3.62
CA MET A 97 3.61 -11.77 2.66
C MET A 97 4.45 -11.14 1.56
N GLY A 98 5.49 -10.44 1.93
CA GLY A 98 6.35 -9.74 0.99
C GLY A 98 7.11 -8.63 1.66
N ARG A 99 7.60 -7.69 0.85
CA ARG A 99 8.35 -6.53 1.33
C ARG A 99 7.83 -5.29 0.65
N PHE A 100 7.95 -4.15 1.33
CA PHE A 100 7.55 -2.88 0.73
C PHE A 100 8.54 -1.79 1.06
N ALA A 101 8.48 -0.73 0.29
CA ALA A 101 9.21 0.50 0.57
C ALA A 101 8.33 1.67 0.21
N VAL A 102 8.57 2.81 0.83
CA VAL A 102 7.81 4.04 0.55
C VAL A 102 8.76 5.04 -0.08
N VAL A 103 8.34 5.63 -1.19
CA VAL A 103 9.17 6.55 -1.95
C VAL A 103 8.36 7.79 -2.34
N LEU A 104 9.08 8.85 -2.71
CA LEU A 104 8.50 9.95 -3.46
C LEU A 104 8.89 9.76 -4.92
N ASP A 105 7.93 9.96 -5.81
CA ASP A 105 8.23 9.90 -7.24
C ASP A 105 8.93 11.20 -7.67
N SER A 106 9.21 11.36 -8.97
CA SER A 106 9.91 12.54 -9.50
C SER A 106 9.16 13.85 -9.29
N GLU A 107 7.86 13.77 -9.01
CA GLU A 107 7.00 14.93 -8.84
C GLU A 107 6.65 15.19 -7.37
N GLY A 108 7.25 14.44 -6.46
CA GLY A 108 7.03 14.60 -5.04
C GLY A 108 5.82 13.86 -4.50
N SER A 109 5.19 12.99 -5.29
CA SER A 109 4.06 12.21 -4.82
C SER A 109 4.52 10.95 -4.10
N GLU A 110 3.82 10.62 -3.01
CA GLU A 110 4.16 9.44 -2.22
C GLU A 110 3.51 8.20 -2.80
N VAL A 111 4.32 7.17 -3.05
CA VAL A 111 3.84 5.86 -3.49
C VAL A 111 4.61 4.78 -2.75
N ALA A 112 4.08 3.57 -2.73
CA ALA A 112 4.78 2.42 -2.15
C ALA A 112 5.07 1.41 -3.24
N LEU A 113 6.18 0.71 -3.07
CA LEU A 113 6.58 -0.38 -3.96
C LEU A 113 6.47 -1.67 -3.15
N TRP A 114 5.92 -2.69 -3.77
CA TRP A 114 5.68 -3.98 -3.12
C TRP A 114 6.34 -5.10 -3.93
N GLU A 115 6.98 -6.00 -3.22
CA GLU A 115 7.53 -7.21 -3.82
C GLU A 115 6.92 -8.41 -3.10
N ASP A 116 6.26 -9.29 -3.84
CA ASP A 116 5.65 -10.48 -3.26
C ASP A 116 6.72 -11.41 -2.70
N VAL A 117 6.34 -12.19 -1.67
CA VAL A 117 7.21 -13.24 -1.18
C VAL A 117 7.49 -14.22 -2.31
N ALA A 118 8.76 -14.65 -2.41
CA ALA A 118 9.14 -15.58 -3.45
C ALA A 118 8.38 -16.90 -3.30
N PRO A 119 7.91 -17.50 -4.39
CA PRO A 119 7.25 -18.80 -4.31
C PRO A 119 8.22 -19.83 -3.75
N ALA A 120 7.69 -20.77 -2.98
CA ALA A 120 8.46 -21.88 -2.44
C ALA A 120 8.94 -22.72 -3.63
N GLY A 121 10.25 -22.81 -3.77
CA GLY A 121 10.83 -23.37 -4.94
C GLY A 121 11.27 -24.74 -4.87
#